data_f546927547369cddb174d5e0a3b3b652
#
_entry.id   f546927547369cddb174d5e0a3b3b652
#
_cell.length_a   1.000
_cell.length_b   1.000
_cell.length_c   1.000
_cell.angle_alpha   90.00
_cell.angle_beta   90.00
_cell.angle_gamma   90.00
#
_symmetry.space_group_name_H-M   'P 1'
#
loop_
_entity.id
_entity.type
_entity.pdbx_description
1 polymer ?
#
loop_
_entity_poly.entity_id
_entity_poly.type
_entity_poly.pdbx_seq_one_letter_code
_entity_poly.pdbx_strand_id
1 'polypeptide(L)'
;MCIRDRHCIERSWAGVENLSLIPGNVGASPMQNIGAYGVEIDDVFWDLEAYHLKEKRLVTFTRSDCEFGYRESVFKRKYKDQFVILNVTYQLRKKPRFNTSYGAIEQELEKMGVKDLSIKAISDAVINIRSSKLPDPKSIANAGSFFKNPEVSVTKYEELKSAFPGIIAFSLVNGNMKLAAGWLIEQCGWKGFRKGDAGCHANQALVLVNYGTANGGEIYNLSTEILQSVNEKFGVILEREVNIV
;
A
#
# COMPACT_ATOMS: atom_id res chain seq x y z
N MET A 1 7.55 -7.51 8.59
CA MET A 1 7.74 -8.00 7.21
C MET A 1 9.18 -7.87 6.71
N CYS A 2 9.92 -6.85 7.02
CA CYS A 2 11.33 -6.72 6.58
C CYS A 2 12.23 -7.93 6.90
N ILE A 3 11.98 -8.65 8.00
CA ILE A 3 12.73 -9.90 8.33
C ILE A 3 12.40 -10.99 7.31
N ARG A 4 11.12 -11.16 6.93
CA ARG A 4 10.68 -12.11 5.91
C ARG A 4 11.36 -11.80 4.56
N ASP A 5 11.31 -10.54 4.14
CA ASP A 5 11.82 -10.11 2.83
C ASP A 5 13.33 -10.36 2.75
N ARG A 6 14.08 -9.97 3.78
CA ARG A 6 15.53 -10.22 3.86
C ARG A 6 15.86 -11.71 3.82
N HIS A 7 15.14 -12.53 4.59
CA HIS A 7 15.29 -13.98 4.62
C HIS A 7 15.06 -14.61 3.23
N CYS A 8 14.03 -14.15 2.49
CA CYS A 8 13.75 -14.64 1.14
C CYS A 8 14.87 -14.25 0.17
N ILE A 9 15.36 -13.00 0.25
CA ILE A 9 16.42 -12.49 -0.62
C ILE A 9 17.74 -13.23 -0.37
N GLU A 10 18.12 -13.45 0.89
CA GLU A 10 19.33 -14.21 1.26
C GLU A 10 19.32 -15.66 0.74
N ARG A 11 18.13 -16.25 0.56
CA ARG A 11 17.93 -17.59 0.00
C ARG A 11 17.61 -17.63 -1.48
N SER A 12 17.64 -16.50 -2.15
CA SER A 12 17.28 -16.39 -3.56
C SER A 12 15.86 -16.88 -3.87
N TRP A 13 14.92 -16.63 -2.95
CA TRP A 13 13.50 -16.94 -3.11
C TRP A 13 12.76 -15.69 -3.61
N ALA A 14 12.34 -15.72 -4.87
CA ALA A 14 11.72 -14.60 -5.55
C ALA A 14 10.20 -14.55 -5.37
N GLY A 15 9.65 -13.33 -5.41
CA GLY A 15 8.22 -13.02 -5.41
C GLY A 15 7.79 -11.97 -4.38
N VAL A 16 8.68 -11.58 -3.46
CA VAL A 16 8.40 -10.57 -2.43
C VAL A 16 9.37 -9.39 -2.46
N GLU A 17 10.29 -9.36 -3.38
CA GLU A 17 11.32 -8.31 -3.51
C GLU A 17 10.73 -6.91 -3.68
N ASN A 18 9.63 -6.78 -4.44
CA ASN A 18 8.91 -5.51 -4.63
C ASN A 18 8.17 -5.03 -3.36
N LEU A 19 7.95 -5.93 -2.39
CA LEU A 19 7.29 -5.64 -1.12
C LEU A 19 8.27 -5.24 -0.01
N SER A 20 9.53 -5.04 -0.35
CA SER A 20 10.59 -4.69 0.60
C SER A 20 10.30 -3.40 1.37
N LEU A 21 10.73 -3.35 2.62
CA LEU A 21 10.56 -2.22 3.53
C LEU A 21 9.08 -1.87 3.87
N ILE A 22 8.13 -2.79 3.69
CA ILE A 22 6.78 -2.59 4.21
C ILE A 22 6.80 -2.96 5.71
N PRO A 23 6.46 -2.03 6.62
CA PRO A 23 6.42 -2.31 8.06
C PRO A 23 5.25 -3.24 8.42
N GLY A 24 5.28 -3.78 9.63
CA GLY A 24 4.21 -4.61 10.19
C GLY A 24 4.56 -6.10 10.27
N ASN A 25 3.63 -6.88 10.82
CA ASN A 25 3.76 -8.31 11.04
C ASN A 25 3.39 -9.12 9.79
N VAL A 26 3.93 -10.32 9.67
CA VAL A 26 3.64 -11.24 8.55
C VAL A 26 2.16 -11.58 8.51
N GLY A 27 1.54 -11.86 9.66
CA GLY A 27 0.09 -12.14 9.76
C GLY A 27 -0.82 -10.99 9.32
N ALA A 28 -0.32 -9.75 9.31
CA ALA A 28 -1.08 -8.61 8.79
C ALA A 28 -1.06 -8.53 7.25
N SER A 29 -0.16 -9.26 6.58
CA SER A 29 -0.02 -9.17 5.12
C SER A 29 -1.27 -9.60 4.35
N PRO A 30 -2.00 -10.69 4.70
CA PRO A 30 -3.24 -11.06 4.01
C PRO A 30 -4.46 -10.23 4.43
N MET A 31 -4.41 -9.54 5.58
CA MET A 31 -5.55 -8.75 6.07
C MET A 31 -6.09 -7.78 5.00
N GLN A 32 -5.19 -7.10 4.32
CA GLN A 32 -5.53 -6.13 3.28
C GLN A 32 -4.77 -6.37 1.98
N ASN A 33 -4.38 -7.62 1.70
CA ASN A 33 -3.65 -7.95 0.48
C ASN A 33 -2.54 -6.93 0.21
N ILE A 34 -1.54 -6.83 1.10
CA ILE A 34 -0.50 -5.81 0.98
C ILE A 34 0.12 -5.85 -0.41
N GLY A 35 0.38 -4.67 -0.97
CA GLY A 35 0.97 -4.57 -2.30
C GLY A 35 1.76 -3.28 -2.49
N ALA A 36 2.77 -3.37 -3.31
CA ALA A 36 3.61 -2.25 -3.72
C ALA A 36 4.27 -2.57 -5.06
N TYR A 37 4.50 -1.54 -5.86
CA TYR A 37 5.27 -1.62 -7.10
C TYR A 37 4.84 -2.76 -8.04
N GLY A 38 3.51 -2.90 -8.21
CA GLY A 38 2.93 -3.87 -9.16
C GLY A 38 2.91 -5.32 -8.68
N VAL A 39 3.18 -5.58 -7.40
CA VAL A 39 3.10 -6.90 -6.76
C VAL A 39 2.21 -6.84 -5.54
N GLU A 40 1.36 -7.83 -5.35
CA GLU A 40 0.53 -8.01 -4.17
C GLU A 40 0.86 -9.33 -3.46
N ILE A 41 0.48 -9.45 -2.17
CA ILE A 41 0.78 -10.69 -1.44
C ILE A 41 -0.01 -11.89 -2.01
N ASP A 42 -1.16 -11.63 -2.62
CA ASP A 42 -1.97 -12.62 -3.34
C ASP A 42 -1.17 -13.37 -4.43
N ASP A 43 -0.20 -12.71 -5.08
CA ASP A 43 0.65 -13.31 -6.12
C ASP A 43 1.50 -14.49 -5.64
N VAL A 44 1.77 -14.52 -4.34
CA VAL A 44 2.62 -15.54 -3.69
C VAL A 44 1.94 -16.22 -2.52
N PHE A 45 0.69 -15.90 -2.22
CA PHE A 45 -0.06 -16.48 -1.13
C PHE A 45 -0.42 -17.95 -1.44
N TRP A 46 -0.24 -18.83 -0.46
CA TRP A 46 -0.65 -20.22 -0.55
C TRP A 46 -1.83 -20.50 0.36
N ASP A 47 -1.64 -20.36 1.67
CA ASP A 47 -2.66 -20.48 2.71
C ASP A 47 -2.28 -19.69 3.97
N LEU A 48 -3.18 -19.64 4.90
CA LEU A 48 -2.93 -19.18 6.26
C LEU A 48 -3.70 -20.03 7.28
N GLU A 49 -3.20 -20.06 8.48
CA GLU A 49 -3.91 -20.61 9.63
C GLU A 49 -4.30 -19.48 10.57
N ALA A 50 -5.57 -19.45 10.99
CA ALA A 50 -6.13 -18.46 11.87
C ALA A 50 -6.94 -19.10 13.01
N TYR A 51 -6.92 -18.45 14.17
CA TYR A 51 -7.71 -18.85 15.33
C TYR A 51 -9.02 -18.07 15.35
N HIS A 52 -10.15 -18.81 15.33
CA HIS A 52 -11.48 -18.22 15.43
C HIS A 52 -11.79 -17.89 16.89
N LEU A 53 -11.97 -16.59 17.19
CA LEU A 53 -12.06 -16.08 18.57
C LEU A 53 -13.29 -16.63 19.32
N LYS A 54 -14.45 -16.70 18.67
CA LYS A 54 -15.70 -17.16 19.27
C LYS A 54 -15.76 -18.70 19.38
N GLU A 55 -15.41 -19.40 18.30
CA GLU A 55 -15.51 -20.87 18.24
C GLU A 55 -14.30 -21.58 18.85
N LYS A 56 -13.25 -20.82 19.20
CA LYS A 56 -12.02 -21.31 19.85
C LYS A 56 -11.39 -22.49 19.11
N ARG A 57 -11.33 -22.42 17.79
CA ARG A 57 -10.74 -23.43 16.91
C ARG A 57 -9.82 -22.84 15.86
N LEU A 58 -8.92 -23.65 15.35
CA LEU A 58 -8.09 -23.31 14.19
C LEU A 58 -8.86 -23.50 12.89
N VAL A 59 -8.64 -22.61 11.96
CA VAL A 59 -9.21 -22.64 10.61
C VAL A 59 -8.12 -22.30 9.61
N THR A 60 -7.99 -23.13 8.57
CA THR A 60 -7.11 -22.84 7.43
C THR A 60 -7.90 -22.16 6.36
N PHE A 61 -7.34 -21.09 5.79
CA PHE A 61 -7.88 -20.33 4.68
C PHE A 61 -6.99 -20.50 3.47
N THR A 62 -7.54 -21.00 2.39
CA THR A 62 -6.90 -21.03 1.09
C THR A 62 -6.97 -19.64 0.42
N ARG A 63 -6.28 -19.48 -0.72
CA ARG A 63 -6.35 -18.25 -1.52
C ARG A 63 -7.78 -17.88 -1.89
N SER A 64 -8.60 -18.86 -2.30
CA SER A 64 -10.02 -18.64 -2.63
C SER A 64 -10.86 -18.21 -1.45
N ASP A 65 -10.58 -18.73 -0.25
CA ASP A 65 -11.32 -18.38 0.96
C ASP A 65 -11.02 -16.95 1.44
N CYS A 66 -9.83 -16.43 1.11
CA CYS A 66 -9.42 -15.07 1.46
C CYS A 66 -10.11 -13.98 0.62
N GLU A 67 -10.69 -14.32 -0.56
CA GLU A 67 -11.38 -13.39 -1.46
C GLU A 67 -10.60 -12.08 -1.64
N PHE A 68 -9.31 -12.18 -1.97
CA PHE A 68 -8.44 -11.03 -2.12
C PHE A 68 -8.94 -10.04 -3.17
N GLY A 69 -8.80 -8.77 -2.87
CA GLY A 69 -9.03 -7.66 -3.77
C GLY A 69 -8.00 -6.55 -3.50
N TYR A 70 -8.15 -5.42 -4.20
CA TYR A 70 -7.26 -4.28 -4.01
C TYR A 70 -7.36 -3.71 -2.59
N ARG A 71 -6.34 -3.95 -1.76
CA ARG A 71 -6.31 -3.61 -0.32
C ARG A 71 -7.48 -4.21 0.47
N GLU A 72 -7.95 -5.39 0.06
CA GLU A 72 -9.11 -6.06 0.62
C GLU A 72 -8.88 -7.56 0.83
N SER A 73 -9.57 -8.12 1.82
CA SER A 73 -9.78 -9.55 2.03
C SER A 73 -11.05 -9.79 2.84
N VAL A 74 -11.42 -11.06 3.05
CA VAL A 74 -12.53 -11.44 3.94
C VAL A 74 -12.34 -10.94 5.37
N PHE A 75 -11.09 -10.76 5.82
CA PHE A 75 -10.76 -10.32 7.18
C PHE A 75 -11.05 -8.82 7.40
N LYS A 76 -11.20 -8.02 6.35
CA LYS A 76 -11.67 -6.62 6.45
C LYS A 76 -13.19 -6.49 6.32
N ARG A 77 -13.86 -7.53 5.86
CA ARG A 77 -15.32 -7.54 5.57
C ARG A 77 -16.04 -8.59 6.40
N LYS A 78 -16.31 -9.75 5.81
CA LYS A 78 -17.13 -10.84 6.37
C LYS A 78 -16.64 -11.35 7.72
N TYR A 79 -15.33 -11.43 7.89
CA TYR A 79 -14.68 -11.96 9.09
C TYR A 79 -13.95 -10.91 9.92
N LYS A 80 -14.34 -9.64 9.77
CA LYS A 80 -13.77 -8.55 10.56
C LYS A 80 -13.89 -8.88 12.06
N ASP A 81 -12.79 -8.72 12.79
CA ASP A 81 -12.68 -8.91 14.24
C ASP A 81 -13.03 -10.34 14.76
N GLN A 82 -13.06 -11.35 13.87
CA GLN A 82 -13.41 -12.72 14.24
C GLN A 82 -12.21 -13.66 14.36
N PHE A 83 -11.07 -13.30 13.75
CA PHE A 83 -9.91 -14.19 13.66
C PHE A 83 -8.62 -13.51 14.09
N VAL A 84 -7.70 -14.32 14.64
CA VAL A 84 -6.28 -13.96 14.80
C VAL A 84 -5.47 -14.83 13.85
N ILE A 85 -4.79 -14.23 12.88
CA ILE A 85 -3.93 -14.93 11.93
C ILE A 85 -2.64 -15.34 12.67
N LEU A 86 -2.35 -16.65 12.70
CA LEU A 86 -1.21 -17.22 13.41
C LEU A 86 -0.01 -17.41 12.50
N ASN A 87 -0.23 -17.90 11.30
CA ASN A 87 0.84 -18.10 10.31
C ASN A 87 0.31 -17.84 8.89
N VAL A 88 1.25 -17.62 7.97
CA VAL A 88 0.96 -17.42 6.53
C VAL A 88 1.99 -18.20 5.75
N THR A 89 1.53 -19.01 4.81
CA THR A 89 2.37 -19.78 3.89
C THR A 89 2.47 -19.04 2.55
N TYR A 90 3.69 -18.92 2.03
CA TYR A 90 3.96 -18.31 0.72
C TYR A 90 4.58 -19.33 -0.23
N GLN A 91 4.09 -19.34 -1.47
CA GLN A 91 4.68 -20.09 -2.56
C GLN A 91 5.62 -19.19 -3.37
N LEU A 92 6.92 -19.28 -3.07
CA LEU A 92 7.95 -18.46 -3.70
C LEU A 92 8.62 -19.19 -4.86
N ARG A 93 9.27 -18.42 -5.75
CA ARG A 93 9.90 -18.95 -6.96
C ARG A 93 11.41 -19.08 -6.79
N LYS A 94 11.98 -20.24 -7.20
CA LYS A 94 13.44 -20.41 -7.32
C LYS A 94 14.01 -19.73 -8.58
N LYS A 95 13.20 -19.62 -9.64
CA LYS A 95 13.55 -18.87 -10.85
C LYS A 95 12.80 -17.54 -10.81
N PRO A 96 13.46 -16.40 -10.68
CA PRO A 96 12.82 -15.10 -10.60
C PRO A 96 12.02 -14.77 -11.87
N ARG A 97 10.90 -14.06 -11.66
CA ARG A 97 10.20 -13.31 -12.71
C ARG A 97 10.14 -11.88 -12.22
N PHE A 98 11.06 -11.07 -12.73
CA PHE A 98 11.18 -9.69 -12.28
C PHE A 98 10.03 -8.82 -12.75
N ASN A 99 9.47 -8.00 -11.84
CA ASN A 99 8.52 -6.96 -12.16
C ASN A 99 9.18 -5.61 -11.91
N THR A 100 9.68 -4.99 -12.99
CA THR A 100 10.29 -3.66 -12.96
C THR A 100 9.46 -2.61 -13.67
N SER A 101 8.29 -2.99 -14.22
CA SER A 101 7.42 -2.13 -15.04
C SER A 101 6.88 -0.88 -14.31
N TYR A 102 7.02 -0.82 -13.01
CA TYR A 102 6.76 0.39 -12.25
C TYR A 102 7.92 1.35 -12.45
N GLY A 103 7.75 2.39 -13.27
CA GLY A 103 8.84 3.24 -13.80
C GLY A 103 9.83 3.80 -12.78
N ALA A 104 9.44 3.94 -11.52
CA ALA A 104 10.36 4.34 -10.45
C ALA A 104 11.43 3.28 -10.15
N ILE A 105 11.15 1.98 -10.35
CA ILE A 105 12.12 0.90 -10.13
C ILE A 105 13.18 0.92 -11.23
N GLU A 106 12.79 1.04 -12.49
CA GLU A 106 13.74 1.10 -13.62
C GLU A 106 14.70 2.29 -13.47
N GLN A 107 14.17 3.48 -13.20
CA GLN A 107 14.98 4.67 -12.96
C GLN A 107 15.96 4.51 -11.79
N GLU A 108 15.53 3.89 -10.69
CA GLU A 108 16.43 3.68 -9.54
C GLU A 108 17.48 2.61 -9.84
N LEU A 109 17.16 1.53 -10.55
CA LEU A 109 18.12 0.52 -11.00
C LEU A 109 19.18 1.11 -11.93
N GLU A 110 18.79 1.98 -12.87
CA GLU A 110 19.71 2.73 -13.73
C GLU A 110 20.64 3.62 -12.91
N LYS A 111 20.09 4.39 -11.96
CA LYS A 111 20.85 5.25 -11.06
C LYS A 111 21.84 4.48 -10.19
N MET A 112 21.46 3.26 -9.77
CA MET A 112 22.35 2.34 -9.04
C MET A 112 23.41 1.69 -9.92
N GLY A 113 23.36 1.85 -11.26
CA GLY A 113 24.29 1.23 -12.22
C GLY A 113 24.14 -0.29 -12.31
N VAL A 114 22.95 -0.83 -12.03
CA VAL A 114 22.69 -2.27 -12.07
C VAL A 114 22.72 -2.77 -13.51
N LYS A 115 23.67 -3.67 -13.82
CA LYS A 115 23.80 -4.31 -15.14
C LYS A 115 23.01 -5.61 -15.21
N ASP A 116 23.06 -6.41 -14.15
CA ASP A 116 22.41 -7.71 -14.08
C ASP A 116 21.29 -7.66 -13.02
N LEU A 117 20.05 -7.89 -13.46
CA LEU A 117 18.90 -7.93 -12.57
C LEU A 117 18.98 -9.11 -11.60
N SER A 118 18.69 -8.83 -10.34
CA SER A 118 18.54 -9.83 -9.28
C SER A 118 17.44 -9.43 -8.32
N ILE A 119 16.91 -10.39 -7.56
CA ILE A 119 15.94 -10.10 -6.50
C ILE A 119 16.50 -9.11 -5.47
N LYS A 120 17.82 -9.19 -5.20
CA LYS A 120 18.50 -8.26 -4.30
C LYS A 120 18.53 -6.85 -4.88
N ALA A 121 18.88 -6.69 -6.17
CA ALA A 121 18.93 -5.39 -6.82
C ALA A 121 17.56 -4.70 -6.82
N ILE A 122 16.48 -5.45 -7.10
CA ILE A 122 15.11 -4.92 -7.05
C ILE A 122 14.73 -4.54 -5.63
N SER A 123 15.00 -5.39 -4.65
CA SER A 123 14.75 -5.08 -3.25
C SER A 123 15.48 -3.81 -2.79
N ASP A 124 16.77 -3.66 -3.14
CA ASP A 124 17.56 -2.48 -2.81
C ASP A 124 17.00 -1.22 -3.48
N ALA A 125 16.61 -1.30 -4.76
CA ALA A 125 15.96 -0.19 -5.46
C ALA A 125 14.62 0.21 -4.79
N VAL A 126 13.79 -0.76 -4.43
CA VAL A 126 12.53 -0.51 -3.70
C VAL A 126 12.81 0.13 -2.35
N ILE A 127 13.81 -0.34 -1.60
CA ILE A 127 14.20 0.25 -0.31
C ILE A 127 14.63 1.71 -0.50
N ASN A 128 15.47 2.02 -1.49
CA ASN A 128 15.91 3.38 -1.80
C ASN A 128 14.74 4.30 -2.13
N ILE A 129 13.85 3.87 -3.03
CA ILE A 129 12.67 4.64 -3.42
C ILE A 129 11.77 4.90 -2.21
N ARG A 130 11.52 3.88 -1.39
CA ARG A 130 10.66 4.03 -0.20
C ARG A 130 11.29 4.93 0.84
N SER A 131 12.56 4.76 1.13
CA SER A 131 13.30 5.57 2.11
C SER A 131 13.39 7.05 1.70
N SER A 132 13.43 7.36 0.40
CA SER A 132 13.42 8.74 -0.08
C SER A 132 12.06 9.43 -0.01
N LYS A 133 10.95 8.66 -0.04
CA LYS A 133 9.59 9.21 -0.12
C LYS A 133 8.80 9.09 1.17
N LEU A 134 9.01 8.01 1.94
CA LEU A 134 8.19 7.69 3.10
C LEU A 134 8.94 8.01 4.41
N PRO A 135 8.27 8.61 5.40
CA PRO A 135 8.87 8.81 6.72
C PRO A 135 9.09 7.47 7.42
N ASP A 136 10.21 7.35 8.12
CA ASP A 136 10.42 6.22 9.03
C ASP A 136 9.44 6.33 10.21
N PRO A 137 8.57 5.32 10.44
CA PRO A 137 7.61 5.35 11.55
C PRO A 137 8.25 5.46 12.94
N LYS A 138 9.54 5.12 13.06
CA LYS A 138 10.29 5.30 14.31
C LYS A 138 10.66 6.75 14.57
N SER A 139 10.80 7.56 13.52
CA SER A 139 11.15 8.98 13.62
C SER A 139 9.91 9.87 13.63
N ILE A 140 8.93 9.58 12.78
CA ILE A 140 7.67 10.32 12.70
C ILE A 140 6.52 9.30 12.64
N ALA A 141 5.68 9.30 13.67
CA ALA A 141 4.56 8.36 13.78
C ALA A 141 3.60 8.51 12.59
N ASN A 142 3.35 7.38 11.91
CA ASN A 142 2.45 7.31 10.76
C ASN A 142 1.97 5.87 10.56
N ALA A 143 0.92 5.70 9.76
CA ALA A 143 0.35 4.40 9.40
C ALA A 143 0.57 4.04 7.90
N GLY A 144 1.54 4.68 7.24
CA GLY A 144 1.75 4.55 5.80
C GLY A 144 0.73 5.35 4.99
N SER A 145 0.38 4.88 3.79
CA SER A 145 -0.66 5.50 2.96
C SER A 145 -2.00 5.50 3.70
N PHE A 146 -2.59 6.68 3.87
CA PHE A 146 -3.82 6.82 4.63
C PHE A 146 -5.07 6.55 3.79
N PHE A 147 -4.97 6.73 2.48
CA PHE A 147 -6.07 6.55 1.53
C PHE A 147 -5.69 5.56 0.43
N LYS A 148 -6.69 4.83 -0.07
CA LYS A 148 -6.56 4.02 -1.28
C LYS A 148 -6.48 4.92 -2.51
N ASN A 149 -5.85 4.43 -3.56
CA ASN A 149 -5.96 5.05 -4.88
C ASN A 149 -7.38 4.77 -5.42
N PRO A 150 -8.19 5.80 -5.73
CA PRO A 150 -9.57 5.60 -6.15
C PRO A 150 -9.63 5.08 -7.58
N GLU A 151 -10.63 4.23 -7.82
CA GLU A 151 -10.99 3.75 -9.14
C GLU A 151 -12.15 4.57 -9.70
N VAL A 152 -12.04 4.98 -10.96
CA VAL A 152 -13.06 5.75 -11.69
C VAL A 152 -13.29 5.15 -13.07
N SER A 153 -14.46 5.41 -13.66
CA SER A 153 -14.72 5.06 -15.05
C SER A 153 -13.80 5.80 -16.03
N VAL A 154 -13.59 5.25 -17.21
CA VAL A 154 -12.85 5.93 -18.29
C VAL A 154 -13.46 7.29 -18.62
N THR A 155 -14.79 7.39 -18.69
CA THR A 155 -15.49 8.65 -18.93
C THR A 155 -15.12 9.70 -17.89
N LYS A 156 -15.18 9.33 -16.59
CA LYS A 156 -14.81 10.25 -15.52
C LYS A 156 -13.33 10.65 -15.58
N TYR A 157 -12.46 9.72 -15.95
CA TYR A 157 -11.03 10.02 -16.15
C TYR A 157 -10.80 11.01 -17.28
N GLU A 158 -11.47 10.85 -18.42
CA GLU A 158 -11.33 11.76 -19.58
C GLU A 158 -11.82 13.19 -19.24
N GLU A 159 -12.92 13.31 -18.50
CA GLU A 159 -13.38 14.60 -17.96
C GLU A 159 -12.29 15.25 -17.09
N LEU A 160 -11.75 14.48 -16.14
CA LEU A 160 -10.69 14.94 -15.23
C LEU A 160 -9.41 15.28 -16.00
N LYS A 161 -9.03 14.47 -16.99
CA LYS A 161 -7.84 14.68 -17.82
C LYS A 161 -7.93 15.96 -18.64
N SER A 162 -9.12 16.29 -19.15
CA SER A 162 -9.38 17.53 -19.86
C SER A 162 -9.23 18.75 -18.95
N ALA A 163 -9.77 18.67 -17.72
CA ALA A 163 -9.70 19.76 -16.75
C ALA A 163 -8.32 19.87 -16.06
N PHE A 164 -7.66 18.73 -15.87
CA PHE A 164 -6.38 18.60 -15.17
C PHE A 164 -5.39 17.74 -15.99
N PRO A 165 -4.73 18.29 -17.01
CA PRO A 165 -3.86 17.54 -17.94
C PRO A 165 -2.73 16.77 -17.26
N GLY A 166 -2.30 17.21 -16.07
CA GLY A 166 -1.25 16.56 -15.25
C GLY A 166 -1.72 15.39 -14.40
N ILE A 167 -3.01 14.98 -14.47
CA ILE A 167 -3.53 13.91 -13.62
C ILE A 167 -2.79 12.58 -13.85
N ILE A 168 -2.40 11.92 -12.76
CA ILE A 168 -1.69 10.64 -12.80
C ILE A 168 -2.70 9.52 -12.62
N ALA A 169 -2.77 8.62 -13.59
CA ALA A 169 -3.67 7.47 -13.57
C ALA A 169 -3.04 6.23 -14.19
N PHE A 170 -3.57 5.06 -13.86
CA PHE A 170 -3.14 3.75 -14.34
C PHE A 170 -4.35 2.96 -14.82
N SER A 171 -4.24 2.36 -16.01
CA SER A 171 -5.29 1.50 -16.56
C SER A 171 -5.44 0.21 -15.75
N LEU A 172 -6.67 -0.20 -15.51
CA LEU A 172 -7.01 -1.46 -14.86
C LEU A 172 -7.50 -2.50 -15.87
N VAL A 173 -7.38 -3.78 -15.52
CA VAL A 173 -7.80 -4.90 -16.39
C VAL A 173 -9.31 -4.86 -16.70
N ASN A 174 -10.12 -4.35 -15.77
CA ASN A 174 -11.57 -4.17 -15.94
C ASN A 174 -11.96 -2.97 -16.82
N GLY A 175 -10.99 -2.28 -17.42
CA GLY A 175 -11.20 -1.12 -18.26
C GLY A 175 -11.34 0.21 -17.51
N ASN A 176 -11.42 0.23 -16.20
CA ASN A 176 -11.44 1.45 -15.40
C ASN A 176 -10.03 2.05 -15.22
N MET A 177 -9.99 3.24 -14.62
CA MET A 177 -8.75 3.97 -14.34
C MET A 177 -8.55 4.13 -12.83
N LYS A 178 -7.36 3.81 -12.34
CA LYS A 178 -6.95 4.02 -10.96
C LYS A 178 -6.17 5.34 -10.86
N LEU A 179 -6.72 6.33 -10.16
CA LEU A 179 -6.08 7.63 -9.98
C LEU A 179 -5.05 7.59 -8.84
N ALA A 180 -3.97 8.36 -8.96
CA ALA A 180 -3.01 8.52 -7.89
C ALA A 180 -3.58 9.45 -6.80
N ALA A 181 -4.07 8.89 -5.69
CA ALA A 181 -4.63 9.67 -4.58
C ALA A 181 -3.64 10.70 -4.02
N GLY A 182 -2.35 10.36 -3.96
CA GLY A 182 -1.31 11.30 -3.53
C GLY A 182 -1.24 12.55 -4.40
N TRP A 183 -1.42 12.40 -5.72
CA TRP A 183 -1.48 13.54 -6.64
C TRP A 183 -2.74 14.40 -6.40
N LEU A 184 -3.90 13.77 -6.23
CA LEU A 184 -5.16 14.50 -5.95
C LEU A 184 -5.05 15.33 -4.67
N ILE A 185 -4.51 14.74 -3.60
CA ILE A 185 -4.30 15.38 -2.30
C ILE A 185 -3.29 16.54 -2.43
N GLU A 186 -2.20 16.34 -3.16
CA GLU A 186 -1.19 17.38 -3.42
C GLU A 186 -1.79 18.56 -4.19
N GLN A 187 -2.64 18.31 -5.19
CA GLN A 187 -3.32 19.37 -5.96
C GLN A 187 -4.35 20.16 -5.11
N CYS A 188 -4.79 19.62 -3.99
CA CYS A 188 -5.61 20.32 -2.99
C CYS A 188 -4.77 21.11 -1.96
N GLY A 189 -3.43 21.12 -2.09
CA GLY A 189 -2.53 21.89 -1.23
C GLY A 189 -2.19 21.23 0.11
N TRP A 190 -2.49 19.95 0.30
CA TRP A 190 -2.26 19.27 1.56
C TRP A 190 -0.82 18.76 1.78
N LYS A 191 -0.01 18.65 0.73
CA LYS A 191 1.38 18.19 0.86
C LYS A 191 2.19 19.13 1.75
N GLY A 192 2.73 18.59 2.86
CA GLY A 192 3.46 19.38 3.85
C GLY A 192 2.58 20.21 4.78
N PHE A 193 1.25 20.14 4.64
CA PHE A 193 0.33 20.84 5.54
C PHE A 193 0.41 20.30 6.96
N ARG A 194 0.36 21.21 7.94
CA ARG A 194 0.39 20.88 9.36
C ARG A 194 -0.64 21.73 10.13
N LYS A 195 -1.41 21.06 10.99
CA LYS A 195 -2.37 21.68 11.91
C LYS A 195 -2.10 21.14 13.31
N GLY A 196 -1.48 21.93 14.16
CA GLY A 196 -0.95 21.42 15.43
C GLY A 196 0.12 20.35 15.21
N ASP A 197 -0.08 19.17 15.79
CA ASP A 197 0.80 18.02 15.59
C ASP A 197 0.28 17.00 14.55
N ALA A 198 -0.90 17.20 13.99
CA ALA A 198 -1.40 16.43 12.86
C ALA A 198 -0.97 17.07 11.53
N GLY A 199 -0.58 16.27 10.52
CA GLY A 199 -0.21 16.83 9.22
C GLY A 199 -0.11 15.81 8.11
N CYS A 200 0.08 16.31 6.88
CA CYS A 200 0.50 15.55 5.71
C CYS A 200 2.01 15.61 5.57
N HIS A 201 2.64 14.48 5.24
CA HIS A 201 4.09 14.43 5.07
C HIS A 201 4.55 15.27 3.88
N ALA A 202 5.69 15.98 4.04
CA ALA A 202 6.22 16.91 3.04
C ALA A 202 6.62 16.27 1.72
N ASN A 203 7.06 14.99 1.73
CA ASN A 203 7.49 14.28 0.53
C ASN A 203 6.42 13.35 -0.04
N GLN A 204 5.35 13.05 0.72
CA GLN A 204 4.28 12.12 0.30
C GLN A 204 2.94 12.53 0.91
N ALA A 205 2.12 13.22 0.12
CA ALA A 205 0.81 13.72 0.56
C ALA A 205 -0.17 12.63 1.01
N LEU A 206 0.04 11.37 0.57
CA LEU A 206 -0.79 10.23 0.94
C LEU A 206 -0.55 9.75 2.39
N VAL A 207 0.54 10.21 3.03
CA VAL A 207 0.91 9.79 4.39
C VAL A 207 0.55 10.89 5.39
N LEU A 208 -0.40 10.59 6.26
CA LEU A 208 -0.68 11.43 7.42
C LEU A 208 0.30 11.09 8.54
N VAL A 209 0.78 12.12 9.20
CA VAL A 209 1.83 12.02 10.23
C VAL A 209 1.40 12.69 11.52
N ASN A 210 1.92 12.16 12.62
CA ASN A 210 1.85 12.80 13.94
C ASN A 210 3.23 13.34 14.29
N TYR A 211 3.35 14.66 14.37
CA TYR A 211 4.60 15.36 14.72
C TYR A 211 4.87 15.41 16.23
N GLY A 212 3.95 14.93 17.06
CA GLY A 212 4.11 14.97 18.51
C GLY A 212 2.94 14.32 19.26
N THR A 213 2.02 15.13 19.75
CA THR A 213 0.97 14.73 20.69
C THR A 213 -0.45 14.67 20.09
N ALA A 214 -0.59 14.77 18.76
CA ALA A 214 -1.90 14.67 18.11
C ALA A 214 -2.57 13.34 18.46
N ASN A 215 -3.85 13.39 18.85
CA ASN A 215 -4.65 12.21 19.10
C ASN A 215 -5.29 11.66 17.80
N GLY A 216 -5.88 10.45 17.88
CA GLY A 216 -6.51 9.81 16.74
C GLY A 216 -7.65 10.61 16.12
N GLY A 217 -8.41 11.35 16.93
CA GLY A 217 -9.49 12.23 16.47
C GLY A 217 -8.97 13.39 15.60
N GLU A 218 -7.84 13.99 15.95
CA GLU A 218 -7.23 15.08 15.18
C GLU A 218 -6.75 14.57 13.81
N ILE A 219 -6.09 13.40 13.76
CA ILE A 219 -5.70 12.74 12.49
C ILE A 219 -6.94 12.37 11.65
N TYR A 220 -7.99 11.85 12.30
CA TYR A 220 -9.24 11.50 11.62
C TYR A 220 -9.93 12.74 11.03
N ASN A 221 -10.00 13.84 11.78
CA ASN A 221 -10.57 15.09 11.31
C ASN A 221 -9.78 15.67 10.14
N LEU A 222 -8.44 15.68 10.21
CA LEU A 222 -7.59 16.07 9.09
C LEU A 222 -7.88 15.21 7.85
N SER A 223 -8.02 13.89 8.03
CA SER A 223 -8.36 13.00 6.92
C SER A 223 -9.73 13.30 6.31
N THR A 224 -10.70 13.77 7.12
CA THR A 224 -12.03 14.18 6.65
C THR A 224 -11.97 15.48 5.85
N GLU A 225 -11.19 16.47 6.29
CA GLU A 225 -10.96 17.71 5.56
C GLU A 225 -10.33 17.42 4.18
N ILE A 226 -9.38 16.48 4.11
CA ILE A 226 -8.76 16.03 2.86
C ILE A 226 -9.79 15.37 1.93
N LEU A 227 -10.61 14.43 2.45
CA LEU A 227 -11.67 13.78 1.67
C LEU A 227 -12.62 14.80 1.04
N GLN A 228 -13.05 15.79 1.82
CA GLN A 228 -13.95 16.84 1.37
C GLN A 228 -13.31 17.68 0.26
N SER A 229 -12.08 18.16 0.45
CA SER A 229 -11.40 19.00 -0.53
C SER A 229 -11.13 18.29 -1.86
N VAL A 230 -10.81 16.98 -1.82
CA VAL A 230 -10.63 16.18 -3.04
C VAL A 230 -11.98 15.98 -3.75
N ASN A 231 -13.05 15.68 -3.00
CA ASN A 231 -14.38 15.54 -3.58
C ASN A 231 -14.88 16.85 -4.18
N GLU A 232 -14.72 17.97 -3.50
CA GLU A 232 -15.10 19.30 -3.99
C GLU A 232 -14.36 19.68 -5.28
N LYS A 233 -13.05 19.42 -5.34
CA LYS A 233 -12.22 19.83 -6.48
C LYS A 233 -12.35 18.90 -7.68
N PHE A 234 -12.46 17.59 -7.48
CA PHE A 234 -12.39 16.57 -8.53
C PHE A 234 -13.68 15.76 -8.70
N GLY A 235 -14.63 15.83 -7.77
CA GLY A 235 -15.79 14.94 -7.73
C GLY A 235 -15.36 13.49 -7.54
N VAL A 236 -14.26 13.23 -6.81
CA VAL A 236 -13.70 11.90 -6.54
C VAL A 236 -13.74 11.65 -5.04
N ILE A 237 -14.34 10.53 -4.67
CA ILE A 237 -14.41 10.11 -3.27
C ILE A 237 -13.21 9.21 -2.96
N LEU A 238 -12.37 9.63 -2.01
CA LEU A 238 -11.29 8.79 -1.48
C LEU A 238 -11.83 7.86 -0.39
N GLU A 239 -11.20 6.69 -0.27
CA GLU A 239 -11.45 5.72 0.82
C GLU A 239 -10.22 5.65 1.73
N ARG A 240 -10.43 5.65 3.05
CA ARG A 240 -9.34 5.43 4.01
C ARG A 240 -8.87 3.97 3.94
N GLU A 241 -7.57 3.76 3.78
CA GLU A 241 -6.96 2.42 3.77
C GLU A 241 -6.70 1.93 5.20
N VAL A 242 -6.38 2.84 6.11
CA VAL A 242 -6.07 2.53 7.50
C VAL A 242 -7.31 2.03 8.27
N ASN A 243 -7.09 1.12 9.21
CA ASN A 243 -8.14 0.69 10.12
C ASN A 243 -8.33 1.74 11.21
N ILE A 244 -9.57 2.19 11.37
CA ILE A 244 -9.97 3.09 12.46
C ILE A 244 -10.60 2.24 13.57
N VAL A 245 -10.08 2.33 14.77
CA VAL A 245 -10.52 1.62 15.97
C VAL A 245 -10.99 2.58 17.04
#